data_756e48a91797ffc9ccd0c30c2cb9176a
#
_entry.id   756e48a91797ffc9ccd0c30c2cb9176a
#
_cell.length_a   1.000
_cell.length_b   1.000
_cell.length_c   1.000
_cell.angle_alpha   90.00
_cell.angle_beta   90.00
_cell.angle_gamma   90.00
#
_symmetry.space_group_name_H-M   'P 1'
#
loop_
_entity.id
_entity.type
_entity.pdbx_description
1 polymer ?
#
loop_
_entity_poly.entity_id
_entity_poly.type
_entity_poly.pdbx_seq_one_letter_code
_entity_poly.pdbx_strand_id
1 'polypeptide(L)'
;MKRFYLIITILFVGVSALWSQHANVIWNTPSRNSSESMPCGGGDIGMNIWVEDGDVMFYVSRSGTFDENNCQLKQGRVRLRLSPNPFKDAKDFRQELKLKDGYVEISAGNTQIQFWVDVFHPIIHVEVTNEQPLQTEVFYENWRYQERPVRKGEGQQCSYKWAPPKGTVTESDFISLDKITDSTGKAETNRTSIKRNQLLFYHRNPEQTVFDVVVAQQGMNEVKSQMMNPLKNLTFGGTLFGENLEFAGTADDVYAGTDYRAWKFRSSKAARKEHICIVLHTDQTETIEEWEQGLQTALQRIAPKGKVSSKTIIQDKKQTRSWWNSFWQRSFIEADGEAKKITRNYTLFRYMLGCNAYGSVPTKFNGGLFTFDPCHVDEKQSFTPDYRKWGGGTMTA
;
A
#
# COMPACT_ATOMS: atom_id res chain seq x y z
N MET A 1 -20.90 -31.51 37.24
CA MET A 1 -21.19 -30.59 36.11
C MET A 1 -20.23 -29.44 35.93
N LYS A 2 -19.81 -28.69 36.95
CA LYS A 2 -18.88 -27.54 36.78
C LYS A 2 -17.45 -27.88 36.23
N ARG A 3 -16.94 -29.08 36.51
CA ARG A 3 -15.61 -29.50 35.99
C ARG A 3 -15.63 -29.89 34.49
N PHE A 4 -16.78 -30.33 33.97
CA PHE A 4 -16.88 -30.68 32.54
C PHE A 4 -16.91 -29.45 31.63
N TYR A 5 -17.52 -28.34 32.07
CA TYR A 5 -17.51 -27.07 31.31
C TYR A 5 -16.11 -26.41 31.25
N LEU A 6 -15.29 -26.56 32.30
CA LEU A 6 -13.97 -26.01 32.32
C LEU A 6 -13.02 -26.71 31.31
N ILE A 7 -13.16 -28.06 31.15
CA ILE A 7 -12.38 -28.83 30.19
C ILE A 7 -12.76 -28.48 28.74
N ILE A 8 -14.06 -28.27 28.44
CA ILE A 8 -14.55 -27.88 27.12
C ILE A 8 -14.08 -26.45 26.76
N THR A 9 -14.07 -25.53 27.72
CA THR A 9 -13.62 -24.14 27.49
C THR A 9 -12.11 -24.09 27.23
N ILE A 10 -11.30 -24.89 27.93
CA ILE A 10 -9.84 -24.99 27.72
C ILE A 10 -9.52 -25.64 26.36
N LEU A 11 -10.29 -26.66 25.94
CA LEU A 11 -10.15 -27.29 24.62
C LEU A 11 -10.49 -26.28 23.48
N PHE A 12 -11.51 -25.46 23.63
CA PHE A 12 -11.88 -24.44 22.63
C PHE A 12 -10.83 -23.33 22.47
N VAL A 13 -10.26 -22.86 23.58
CA VAL A 13 -9.16 -21.87 23.55
C VAL A 13 -7.87 -22.47 22.96
N GLY A 14 -7.59 -23.75 23.26
CA GLY A 14 -6.44 -24.46 22.72
C GLY A 14 -6.52 -24.71 21.20
N VAL A 15 -7.69 -25.08 20.69
CA VAL A 15 -7.92 -25.33 19.26
C VAL A 15 -7.80 -24.04 18.45
N SER A 16 -8.32 -22.92 18.94
CA SER A 16 -8.20 -21.64 18.23
C SER A 16 -6.75 -21.11 18.15
N ALA A 17 -5.93 -21.37 19.16
CA ALA A 17 -4.52 -21.00 19.16
C ALA A 17 -3.68 -21.90 18.20
N LEU A 18 -3.97 -23.19 18.15
CA LEU A 18 -3.32 -24.14 17.25
C LEU A 18 -3.67 -23.88 15.78
N TRP A 19 -4.94 -23.56 15.49
CA TRP A 19 -5.40 -23.25 14.13
C TRP A 19 -4.66 -22.05 13.52
N SER A 20 -4.44 -21.00 14.31
CA SER A 20 -3.74 -19.80 13.88
C SER A 20 -2.27 -20.03 13.49
N GLN A 21 -1.56 -20.93 14.16
CA GLN A 21 -0.16 -21.25 13.83
C GLN A 21 -0.01 -22.06 12.53
N HIS A 22 -0.99 -22.91 12.20
CA HIS A 22 -0.95 -23.73 11.00
C HIS A 22 -1.39 -23.01 9.72
N ALA A 23 -2.01 -21.84 9.83
CA ALA A 23 -2.54 -21.07 8.71
C ALA A 23 -1.55 -20.05 8.13
N ASN A 24 -0.52 -19.63 8.88
CA ASN A 24 0.46 -18.64 8.44
C ASN A 24 1.17 -19.06 7.16
N VAL A 25 1.50 -18.09 6.31
CA VAL A 25 2.35 -18.29 5.13
C VAL A 25 3.78 -17.98 5.52
N ILE A 26 4.67 -18.93 5.31
CA ILE A 26 6.08 -18.83 5.71
C ILE A 26 6.96 -19.09 4.49
N TRP A 27 7.88 -18.18 4.24
CA TRP A 27 8.97 -18.33 3.28
C TRP A 27 10.31 -18.25 4.00
N ASN A 28 11.20 -19.18 3.67
CA ASN A 28 12.52 -19.26 4.28
C ASN A 28 13.64 -18.86 3.30
N THR A 29 13.26 -18.30 2.17
CA THR A 29 14.16 -17.75 1.14
C THR A 29 13.66 -16.39 0.71
N PRO A 30 14.55 -15.44 0.41
CA PRO A 30 14.19 -14.21 -0.28
C PRO A 30 13.49 -14.48 -1.62
N SER A 31 12.77 -13.51 -2.10
CA SER A 31 12.07 -13.54 -3.38
C SER A 31 13.04 -13.28 -4.54
N ARG A 32 12.70 -13.76 -5.72
CA ARG A 32 13.45 -13.47 -6.95
C ARG A 32 13.04 -12.14 -7.58
N ASN A 33 11.79 -11.74 -7.40
CA ASN A 33 11.22 -10.50 -7.92
C ASN A 33 9.81 -10.26 -7.30
N SER A 34 9.11 -9.22 -7.73
CA SER A 34 7.80 -8.81 -7.22
C SER A 34 6.68 -9.86 -7.41
N SER A 35 6.82 -10.83 -8.33
CA SER A 35 5.81 -11.90 -8.50
C SER A 35 5.78 -12.88 -7.33
N GLU A 36 6.84 -12.89 -6.54
CA GLU A 36 6.94 -13.67 -5.30
C GLU A 36 6.70 -12.78 -4.07
N SER A 37 5.91 -11.72 -4.21
CA SER A 37 5.58 -10.83 -3.11
C SER A 37 4.50 -11.39 -2.19
N MET A 38 4.63 -11.13 -0.90
CA MET A 38 3.68 -11.51 0.13
C MET A 38 2.66 -10.40 0.34
N PRO A 39 1.34 -10.68 0.24
CA PRO A 39 0.31 -9.66 0.47
C PRO A 39 0.22 -9.28 1.95
N CYS A 40 0.06 -7.99 2.22
CA CYS A 40 -0.25 -7.44 3.53
C CYS A 40 -1.24 -6.29 3.37
N GLY A 41 -2.27 -6.20 4.21
CA GLY A 41 -3.23 -5.12 4.06
C GLY A 41 -4.22 -4.99 5.21
N GLY A 42 -5.08 -4.00 5.11
CA GLY A 42 -6.14 -3.70 6.07
C GLY A 42 -6.92 -2.44 5.67
N GLY A 43 -8.15 -2.32 6.15
CA GLY A 43 -9.02 -1.19 5.81
C GLY A 43 -9.40 -1.20 4.33
N ASP A 44 -8.65 -0.48 3.52
CA ASP A 44 -8.77 -0.39 2.06
C ASP A 44 -7.40 -0.32 1.37
N ILE A 45 -6.33 -0.66 2.11
CA ILE A 45 -4.95 -0.58 1.66
C ILE A 45 -4.37 -1.99 1.51
N GLY A 46 -3.58 -2.18 0.46
CA GLY A 46 -2.80 -3.40 0.24
C GLY A 46 -1.36 -3.11 -0.11
N MET A 47 -0.48 -3.98 0.34
CA MET A 47 0.94 -3.98 0.03
C MET A 47 1.34 -5.34 -0.54
N ASN A 48 2.20 -5.33 -1.55
CA ASN A 48 2.97 -6.48 -2.00
C ASN A 48 4.37 -6.35 -1.41
N ILE A 49 4.80 -7.24 -0.53
CA ILE A 49 6.08 -7.14 0.19
C ILE A 49 7.00 -8.26 -0.25
N TRP A 50 8.24 -7.95 -0.65
CA TRP A 50 9.25 -8.93 -1.02
C TRP A 50 10.65 -8.48 -0.63
N VAL A 51 11.57 -9.43 -0.57
CA VAL A 51 13.00 -9.18 -0.35
C VAL A 51 13.77 -9.67 -1.57
N GLU A 52 14.51 -8.78 -2.21
CA GLU A 52 15.29 -9.05 -3.41
C GLU A 52 16.68 -8.42 -3.26
N ASP A 53 17.72 -9.19 -3.47
CA ASP A 53 19.13 -8.77 -3.32
C ASP A 53 19.45 -8.09 -1.97
N GLY A 54 18.72 -8.46 -0.92
CA GLY A 54 18.85 -7.92 0.43
C GLY A 54 18.07 -6.63 0.68
N ASP A 55 17.48 -6.01 -0.33
CA ASP A 55 16.56 -4.88 -0.17
C ASP A 55 15.15 -5.39 0.12
N VAL A 56 14.47 -4.75 1.06
CA VAL A 56 13.06 -5.02 1.33
C VAL A 56 12.21 -4.04 0.54
N MET A 57 11.39 -4.53 -0.35
CA MET A 57 10.57 -3.71 -1.23
C MET A 57 9.08 -3.96 -1.02
N PHE A 58 8.27 -2.95 -1.24
CA PHE A 58 6.83 -3.12 -1.26
C PHE A 58 6.13 -2.11 -2.16
N TYR A 59 5.09 -2.57 -2.86
CA TYR A 59 4.13 -1.71 -3.55
C TYR A 59 3.08 -1.22 -2.57
N VAL A 60 2.62 0.02 -2.75
CA VAL A 60 1.51 0.62 -2.02
C VAL A 60 0.31 0.72 -2.95
N SER A 61 -0.82 0.17 -2.53
CA SER A 61 -2.10 0.23 -3.25
C SER A 61 -3.22 0.62 -2.30
N ARG A 62 -4.22 1.33 -2.80
CA ARG A 62 -5.44 1.65 -2.07
C ARG A 62 -6.64 1.52 -2.99
N SER A 63 -7.80 1.13 -2.46
CA SER A 63 -9.05 1.13 -3.23
C SER A 63 -9.49 2.55 -3.53
N GLY A 64 -10.04 2.78 -4.73
CA GLY A 64 -10.53 4.08 -5.13
C GLY A 64 -9.50 5.03 -5.76
N THR A 65 -8.26 4.58 -5.99
CA THR A 65 -7.19 5.38 -6.63
C THR A 65 -7.28 5.27 -8.15
N PHE A 66 -8.31 5.88 -8.75
CA PHE A 66 -8.54 5.85 -10.19
C PHE A 66 -8.06 7.13 -10.85
N ASP A 67 -7.21 6.98 -11.89
CA ASP A 67 -6.74 8.10 -12.69
C ASP A 67 -7.83 8.66 -13.63
N GLU A 68 -7.48 9.69 -14.38
CA GLU A 68 -8.35 10.35 -15.37
C GLU A 68 -8.83 9.40 -16.48
N ASN A 69 -8.16 8.28 -16.70
CA ASN A 69 -8.53 7.21 -17.65
C ASN A 69 -9.37 6.11 -17.00
N ASN A 70 -9.69 6.26 -15.71
CA ASN A 70 -10.33 5.28 -14.83
C ASN A 70 -9.53 3.96 -14.68
N CYS A 71 -8.21 4.07 -14.64
CA CYS A 71 -7.30 2.99 -14.30
C CYS A 71 -6.95 3.08 -12.81
N GLN A 72 -7.02 1.97 -12.09
CA GLN A 72 -6.59 1.97 -10.69
C GLN A 72 -5.05 1.99 -10.62
N LEU A 73 -4.50 3.04 -10.03
CA LEU A 73 -3.07 3.23 -9.89
C LEU A 73 -2.55 2.78 -8.53
N LYS A 74 -1.32 2.26 -8.52
CA LYS A 74 -0.54 2.13 -7.28
C LYS A 74 0.00 3.49 -6.84
N GLN A 75 0.23 3.63 -5.55
CA GLN A 75 0.73 4.86 -4.96
C GLN A 75 2.26 4.82 -4.77
N GLY A 76 2.97 4.16 -5.68
CA GLY A 76 4.42 4.02 -5.68
C GLY A 76 4.92 2.69 -5.12
N ARG A 77 6.25 2.56 -5.14
CA ARG A 77 7.01 1.48 -4.51
C ARG A 77 7.93 2.08 -3.45
N VAL A 78 8.05 1.40 -2.34
CA VAL A 78 9.01 1.77 -1.30
C VAL A 78 10.07 0.68 -1.20
N ARG A 79 11.33 1.11 -1.14
CA ARG A 79 12.49 0.24 -0.90
C ARG A 79 13.11 0.62 0.43
N LEU A 80 13.40 -0.38 1.24
CA LEU A 80 14.10 -0.26 2.50
C LEU A 80 15.42 -1.01 2.42
N ARG A 81 16.51 -0.32 2.67
CA ARG A 81 17.87 -0.89 2.74
C ARG A 81 18.45 -0.66 4.12
N LEU A 82 18.98 -1.70 4.71
CA LEU A 82 19.65 -1.65 6.01
C LEU A 82 21.17 -1.81 5.85
N SER A 83 21.96 -1.15 6.68
CA SER A 83 23.41 -1.28 6.67
C SER A 83 23.96 -1.38 8.11
N PRO A 84 24.70 -2.48 8.45
CA PRO A 84 24.96 -3.65 7.62
C PRO A 84 23.67 -4.33 7.14
N ASN A 85 23.69 -4.97 5.95
CA ASN A 85 22.50 -5.62 5.39
C ASN A 85 22.29 -6.99 6.00
N PRO A 86 21.20 -7.23 6.76
CA PRO A 86 20.98 -8.50 7.44
C PRO A 86 20.38 -9.58 6.53
N PHE A 87 19.82 -9.21 5.38
CA PHE A 87 19.06 -10.12 4.52
C PHE A 87 19.88 -10.66 3.35
N LYS A 88 21.00 -9.99 3.01
CA LYS A 88 21.89 -10.44 1.95
C LYS A 88 22.62 -11.71 2.41
N ASP A 89 22.44 -12.79 1.66
CA ASP A 89 23.03 -14.09 1.91
C ASP A 89 22.66 -14.73 3.28
N ALA A 90 21.53 -14.30 3.88
CA ALA A 90 21.07 -14.78 5.18
C ALA A 90 20.65 -16.27 5.11
N LYS A 91 21.21 -17.09 5.99
CA LYS A 91 20.90 -18.53 6.09
C LYS A 91 19.64 -18.81 6.91
N ASP A 92 19.24 -17.89 7.75
CA ASP A 92 18.11 -17.95 8.67
C ASP A 92 16.99 -16.96 8.28
N PHE A 93 16.96 -16.59 6.99
CA PHE A 93 15.92 -15.72 6.45
C PHE A 93 14.54 -16.31 6.68
N ARG A 94 13.62 -15.46 7.13
CA ARG A 94 12.21 -15.83 7.31
C ARG A 94 11.32 -14.64 6.99
N GLN A 95 10.34 -14.85 6.12
CA GLN A 95 9.23 -13.92 5.87
C GLN A 95 7.93 -14.64 6.18
N GLU A 96 7.09 -14.04 7.02
CA GLU A 96 5.89 -14.68 7.52
C GLU A 96 4.68 -13.75 7.51
N LEU A 97 3.60 -14.17 6.86
CA LEU A 97 2.29 -13.55 6.99
C LEU A 97 1.59 -14.13 8.22
N LYS A 98 1.45 -13.32 9.25
CA LYS A 98 0.73 -13.62 10.50
C LYS A 98 -0.77 -13.39 10.28
N LEU A 99 -1.45 -14.35 9.68
CA LEU A 99 -2.86 -14.22 9.25
C LEU A 99 -3.78 -13.80 10.40
N LYS A 100 -3.61 -14.40 11.57
CA LYS A 100 -4.43 -14.10 12.74
C LYS A 100 -4.39 -12.63 13.14
N ASP A 101 -3.22 -12.01 13.04
CA ASP A 101 -2.96 -10.65 13.51
C ASP A 101 -2.88 -9.63 12.36
N GLY A 102 -2.92 -10.11 11.09
CA GLY A 102 -2.98 -9.28 9.89
C GLY A 102 -1.71 -8.48 9.58
N TYR A 103 -0.52 -9.02 9.85
CA TYR A 103 0.75 -8.36 9.55
C TYR A 103 1.77 -9.29 8.92
N VAL A 104 2.75 -8.72 8.24
CA VAL A 104 3.92 -9.45 7.71
C VAL A 104 5.13 -9.15 8.57
N GLU A 105 5.91 -10.19 8.84
CA GLU A 105 7.17 -10.12 9.57
C GLU A 105 8.31 -10.69 8.72
N ILE A 106 9.40 -9.94 8.62
CA ILE A 106 10.63 -10.36 7.95
C ILE A 106 11.74 -10.37 8.99
N SER A 107 12.48 -11.46 9.07
CA SER A 107 13.59 -11.60 10.03
C SER A 107 14.80 -12.30 9.43
N ALA A 108 15.99 -11.90 9.87
CA ALA A 108 17.25 -12.60 9.70
C ALA A 108 18.22 -12.17 10.81
N GLY A 109 18.89 -13.13 11.44
CA GLY A 109 19.72 -12.87 12.61
C GLY A 109 18.93 -12.17 13.71
N ASN A 110 19.44 -11.04 14.17
CA ASN A 110 18.84 -10.23 15.22
C ASN A 110 17.97 -9.09 14.68
N THR A 111 17.73 -9.06 13.37
CA THR A 111 16.91 -8.04 12.71
C THR A 111 15.49 -8.56 12.48
N GLN A 112 14.52 -7.72 12.80
CA GLN A 112 13.11 -7.96 12.53
C GLN A 112 12.47 -6.71 11.94
N ILE A 113 11.66 -6.89 10.88
CA ILE A 113 10.82 -5.83 10.31
C ILE A 113 9.38 -6.29 10.34
N GLN A 114 8.49 -5.46 10.87
CA GLN A 114 7.04 -5.70 10.84
C GLN A 114 6.34 -4.69 9.94
N PHE A 115 5.47 -5.18 9.07
CA PHE A 115 4.61 -4.41 8.18
C PHE A 115 3.16 -4.64 8.57
N TRP A 116 2.45 -3.58 8.89
CA TRP A 116 1.03 -3.66 9.18
C TRP A 116 0.29 -2.42 8.71
N VAL A 117 -0.99 -2.57 8.42
CA VAL A 117 -1.90 -1.49 8.04
C VAL A 117 -2.89 -1.29 9.16
N ASP A 118 -3.10 -0.06 9.58
CA ASP A 118 -4.19 0.27 10.50
C ASP A 118 -5.53 0.04 9.79
N VAL A 119 -6.34 -0.88 10.32
CA VAL A 119 -7.63 -1.26 9.70
C VAL A 119 -8.65 -0.11 9.73
N PHE A 120 -8.52 0.81 10.67
CA PHE A 120 -9.48 1.91 10.88
C PHE A 120 -9.03 3.25 10.33
N HIS A 121 -7.73 3.37 10.02
CA HIS A 121 -7.14 4.61 9.51
C HIS A 121 -6.20 4.27 8.35
N PRO A 122 -6.15 5.12 7.30
CA PRO A 122 -5.37 4.83 6.10
C PRO A 122 -3.86 5.04 6.33
N ILE A 123 -3.27 4.23 7.22
CA ILE A 123 -1.88 4.36 7.64
C ILE A 123 -1.16 3.01 7.52
N ILE A 124 -0.02 3.03 6.83
CA ILE A 124 0.92 1.92 6.78
C ILE A 124 2.02 2.17 7.79
N HIS A 125 2.37 1.14 8.54
CA HIS A 125 3.46 1.15 9.50
C HIS A 125 4.53 0.13 9.13
N VAL A 126 5.79 0.56 9.15
CA VAL A 126 6.97 -0.28 9.00
C VAL A 126 7.85 -0.09 10.23
N GLU A 127 7.98 -1.13 11.03
CA GLU A 127 8.75 -1.11 12.28
C GLU A 127 9.99 -1.98 12.12
N VAL A 128 11.16 -1.36 12.15
CA VAL A 128 12.47 -2.05 12.12
C VAL A 128 13.00 -2.14 13.54
N THR A 129 13.41 -3.34 13.95
CA THR A 129 14.09 -3.57 15.23
C THR A 129 15.34 -4.42 15.02
N ASN A 130 16.41 -4.09 15.72
CA ASN A 130 17.66 -4.86 15.73
C ASN A 130 18.36 -4.72 17.08
N GLU A 131 19.17 -5.69 17.44
CA GLU A 131 19.97 -5.64 18.67
C GLU A 131 21.10 -4.61 18.60
N GLN A 132 21.70 -4.45 17.41
CA GLN A 132 22.73 -3.44 17.16
C GLN A 132 22.16 -2.30 16.31
N PRO A 133 22.67 -1.06 16.46
CA PRO A 133 22.22 0.04 15.64
C PRO A 133 22.50 -0.22 14.14
N LEU A 134 21.48 0.00 13.30
CA LEU A 134 21.57 -0.07 11.83
C LEU A 134 21.33 1.29 11.21
N GLN A 135 22.02 1.58 10.11
CA GLN A 135 21.68 2.68 9.22
C GLN A 135 20.52 2.24 8.33
N THR A 136 19.49 3.05 8.24
CA THR A 136 18.30 2.80 7.42
C THR A 136 18.27 3.77 6.25
N GLU A 137 18.08 3.26 5.03
CA GLU A 137 17.77 4.06 3.84
C GLU A 137 16.36 3.67 3.36
N VAL A 138 15.58 4.68 3.01
CA VAL A 138 14.21 4.53 2.50
C VAL A 138 14.13 5.25 1.16
N PHE A 139 13.64 4.56 0.14
CA PHE A 139 13.47 5.11 -1.20
C PHE A 139 11.98 5.06 -1.52
N TYR A 140 11.39 6.20 -1.81
CA TYR A 140 10.08 6.26 -2.45
C TYR A 140 10.32 6.30 -3.95
N GLU A 141 9.84 5.30 -4.68
CA GLU A 141 10.08 5.09 -6.09
C GLU A 141 8.77 5.28 -6.86
N ASN A 142 8.77 6.19 -7.84
CA ASN A 142 7.60 6.53 -8.62
C ASN A 142 7.93 6.53 -10.12
N TRP A 143 7.10 5.84 -10.91
CA TRP A 143 7.21 5.74 -12.38
C TRP A 143 6.32 6.74 -13.11
N ARG A 144 5.49 7.51 -12.40
CA ARG A 144 4.70 8.63 -12.91
C ARG A 144 5.29 9.99 -12.50
N TYR A 145 6.62 10.07 -12.31
CA TYR A 145 7.31 11.34 -12.04
C TYR A 145 7.29 12.30 -13.24
N GLN A 146 6.77 11.85 -14.37
CA GLN A 146 6.46 12.59 -15.59
C GLN A 146 5.26 11.94 -16.26
N GLU A 147 4.55 12.71 -17.09
CA GLU A 147 3.45 12.24 -17.92
C GLU A 147 3.85 11.00 -18.74
N ARG A 148 2.95 10.02 -18.82
CA ARG A 148 3.19 8.75 -19.49
C ARG A 148 2.15 8.47 -20.57
N PRO A 149 2.54 8.23 -21.83
CA PRO A 149 1.61 7.78 -22.86
C PRO A 149 0.98 6.42 -22.53
N VAL A 150 -0.33 6.31 -22.68
CA VAL A 150 -1.04 5.02 -22.61
C VAL A 150 -0.68 4.21 -23.84
N ARG A 151 0.04 3.11 -23.66
CA ARG A 151 0.55 2.28 -24.73
C ARG A 151 -0.53 1.34 -25.28
N LYS A 152 -0.35 0.89 -26.54
CA LYS A 152 -1.19 -0.16 -27.11
C LYS A 152 -1.18 -1.41 -26.20
N GLY A 153 -2.35 -1.86 -25.81
CA GLY A 153 -2.52 -2.97 -24.86
C GLY A 153 -2.84 -2.51 -23.43
N GLU A 154 -2.25 -1.42 -22.95
CA GLU A 154 -2.63 -0.82 -21.66
C GLU A 154 -4.04 -0.24 -21.68
N GLY A 155 -4.51 0.23 -22.83
CA GLY A 155 -5.86 0.77 -23.01
C GLY A 155 -7.00 -0.17 -22.60
N GLN A 156 -6.73 -1.47 -22.45
CA GLN A 156 -7.71 -2.45 -21.96
C GLN A 156 -8.10 -2.25 -20.49
N GLN A 157 -7.25 -1.55 -19.72
CA GLN A 157 -7.55 -1.21 -18.33
C GLN A 157 -8.26 0.14 -18.19
N CYS A 158 -8.28 0.95 -19.24
CA CYS A 158 -8.98 2.23 -19.29
C CYS A 158 -10.48 2.02 -19.59
N SER A 159 -11.31 2.99 -19.24
CA SER A 159 -12.77 2.90 -19.39
C SER A 159 -13.30 3.57 -20.65
N TYR A 160 -12.53 3.63 -21.72
CA TYR A 160 -12.99 4.13 -23.01
C TYR A 160 -13.95 3.16 -23.67
N LYS A 161 -14.96 3.68 -24.39
CA LYS A 161 -15.97 2.89 -25.09
C LYS A 161 -15.36 1.89 -26.10
N TRP A 162 -14.29 2.31 -26.77
CA TRP A 162 -13.59 1.50 -27.79
C TRP A 162 -12.11 1.35 -27.44
N ALA A 163 -11.37 2.43 -27.65
CA ALA A 163 -9.95 2.53 -27.37
C ALA A 163 -9.64 3.94 -26.91
N PRO A 164 -8.58 4.13 -26.14
CA PRO A 164 -8.10 5.48 -25.82
C PRO A 164 -7.85 6.26 -27.10
N PRO A 165 -8.25 7.53 -27.18
CA PRO A 165 -7.86 8.44 -28.25
C PRO A 165 -6.33 8.46 -28.44
N LYS A 166 -5.90 8.81 -29.68
CA LYS A 166 -4.46 8.97 -29.93
C LYS A 166 -3.91 10.12 -29.07
N GLY A 167 -2.82 9.85 -28.37
CA GLY A 167 -2.18 10.83 -27.49
C GLY A 167 -2.74 10.84 -26.06
N THR A 168 -3.59 9.87 -25.69
CA THR A 168 -4.00 9.69 -24.30
C THR A 168 -2.79 9.37 -23.42
N VAL A 169 -2.71 10.06 -22.29
CA VAL A 169 -1.66 9.91 -21.28
C VAL A 169 -2.25 9.54 -19.93
N THR A 170 -1.41 9.04 -19.05
CA THR A 170 -1.60 9.11 -17.60
C THR A 170 -0.80 10.31 -17.11
N GLU A 171 -1.46 11.21 -16.42
CA GLU A 171 -0.86 12.42 -15.86
C GLU A 171 0.26 12.09 -14.87
N SER A 172 1.17 13.03 -14.66
CA SER A 172 2.24 12.87 -13.69
C SER A 172 1.75 13.06 -12.26
N ASP A 173 2.41 12.35 -11.33
CA ASP A 173 2.21 12.57 -9.90
C ASP A 173 2.96 13.83 -9.43
N PHE A 174 2.36 14.56 -8.51
CA PHE A 174 3.06 15.62 -7.77
C PHE A 174 3.85 15.01 -6.61
N ILE A 175 5.14 15.36 -6.51
CA ILE A 175 6.01 14.86 -5.45
C ILE A 175 6.86 16.02 -4.91
N SER A 176 6.75 16.29 -3.62
CA SER A 176 7.42 17.41 -2.96
C SER A 176 8.00 17.03 -1.59
N LEU A 177 9.06 17.72 -1.23
CA LEU A 177 9.67 17.67 0.10
C LEU A 177 9.17 18.81 1.01
N ASP A 178 8.33 19.68 0.47
CA ASP A 178 7.75 20.76 1.23
C ASP A 178 6.67 20.22 2.17
N LYS A 179 6.60 20.80 3.36
CA LYS A 179 5.54 20.43 4.31
C LYS A 179 4.17 20.78 3.72
N ILE A 180 3.20 19.95 4.03
CA ILE A 180 1.79 20.31 3.91
C ILE A 180 1.58 21.59 4.72
N THR A 181 1.06 22.64 4.07
CA THR A 181 0.80 23.92 4.73
C THR A 181 -0.18 23.74 5.90
N ASP A 182 0.02 24.49 6.97
CA ASP A 182 -0.96 24.51 8.05
C ASP A 182 -2.28 25.18 7.57
N SER A 183 -3.35 24.95 8.31
CA SER A 183 -4.70 25.45 8.01
C SER A 183 -4.84 26.99 7.95
N THR A 184 -3.75 27.74 8.10
CA THR A 184 -3.74 29.21 8.04
C THR A 184 -3.21 29.76 6.70
N GLY A 185 -2.78 28.88 5.76
CA GLY A 185 -2.26 29.29 4.46
C GLY A 185 -0.94 30.08 4.52
N LYS A 186 -0.34 30.21 5.67
CA LYS A 186 0.94 30.89 5.85
C LYS A 186 2.06 29.86 5.69
N ALA A 187 2.75 29.90 4.56
CA ALA A 187 4.05 29.27 4.46
C ALA A 187 4.93 29.84 5.59
N GLU A 188 5.39 28.98 6.51
CA GLU A 188 6.37 29.39 7.50
C GLU A 188 7.64 29.86 6.80
N THR A 189 7.79 31.17 6.68
CA THR A 189 8.90 31.84 5.99
C THR A 189 10.23 31.80 6.75
N ASN A 190 10.37 30.97 7.79
CA ASN A 190 11.65 30.76 8.46
C ASN A 190 12.42 29.61 7.81
N ARG A 191 13.14 29.94 6.75
CA ARG A 191 14.04 29.09 5.95
C ARG A 191 15.30 28.60 6.67
N THR A 192 15.36 28.56 7.98
CA THR A 192 16.51 28.04 8.72
C THR A 192 16.17 26.66 9.29
N SER A 193 16.73 25.61 8.65
CA SER A 193 16.71 24.20 9.09
C SER A 193 15.37 23.48 9.16
N ILE A 194 14.57 23.50 8.09
CA ILE A 194 13.49 22.50 7.95
C ILE A 194 14.17 21.15 7.78
N LYS A 195 14.05 20.28 8.76
CA LYS A 195 14.39 18.85 8.59
C LYS A 195 13.47 18.31 7.50
N ARG A 196 14.03 18.06 6.31
CA ARG A 196 13.32 17.46 5.18
C ARG A 196 13.14 15.96 5.44
N ASN A 197 12.28 15.60 6.40
CA ASN A 197 12.05 14.23 6.83
C ASN A 197 10.69 13.67 6.37
N GLN A 198 9.99 14.41 5.51
CA GLN A 198 8.66 14.09 5.01
C GLN A 198 8.61 14.27 3.51
N LEU A 199 7.97 13.32 2.82
CA LEU A 199 7.67 13.38 1.40
C LEU A 199 6.16 13.44 1.21
N LEU A 200 5.67 14.49 0.54
CA LEU A 200 4.31 14.57 0.02
C LEU A 200 4.27 14.01 -1.40
N PHE A 201 3.30 13.17 -1.71
CA PHE A 201 3.07 12.66 -3.07
C PHE A 201 1.58 12.49 -3.33
N TYR A 202 1.13 12.84 -4.52
CA TYR A 202 -0.25 12.61 -4.94
C TYR A 202 -0.42 12.62 -6.46
N HIS A 203 -1.45 11.94 -6.92
CA HIS A 203 -2.05 12.07 -8.24
C HIS A 203 -3.33 12.88 -8.12
N ARG A 204 -3.56 13.83 -9.04
CA ARG A 204 -4.81 14.58 -9.12
C ARG A 204 -5.32 14.56 -10.54
N ASN A 205 -6.52 14.02 -10.71
CA ASN A 205 -7.19 14.02 -12.00
C ASN A 205 -7.55 15.43 -12.43
N PRO A 206 -7.41 15.77 -13.74
CA PRO A 206 -7.86 17.02 -14.30
C PRO A 206 -9.39 17.12 -14.30
N GLU A 207 -9.91 18.28 -14.71
CA GLU A 207 -11.36 18.46 -14.89
C GLU A 207 -11.94 17.56 -15.99
N GLN A 208 -11.20 17.37 -17.07
CA GLN A 208 -11.59 16.50 -18.18
C GLN A 208 -11.01 15.09 -17.98
N THR A 209 -11.89 14.10 -17.99
CA THR A 209 -11.54 12.71 -17.75
C THR A 209 -12.18 11.81 -18.81
N VAL A 210 -11.92 10.53 -18.75
CA VAL A 210 -12.56 9.53 -19.61
C VAL A 210 -14.10 9.60 -19.55
N PHE A 211 -14.66 10.05 -18.44
CA PHE A 211 -16.11 10.29 -18.31
C PHE A 211 -16.63 11.22 -19.39
N ASP A 212 -15.96 12.35 -19.61
CA ASP A 212 -16.36 13.36 -20.61
C ASP A 212 -16.32 12.79 -22.03
N VAL A 213 -15.25 12.05 -22.33
CA VAL A 213 -15.06 11.40 -23.63
C VAL A 213 -16.15 10.35 -23.89
N VAL A 214 -16.44 9.51 -22.89
CA VAL A 214 -17.43 8.43 -23.03
C VAL A 214 -18.85 8.97 -23.12
N VAL A 215 -19.20 10.00 -22.36
CA VAL A 215 -20.51 10.70 -22.45
C VAL A 215 -20.72 11.24 -23.87
N ALA A 216 -19.70 11.91 -24.43
CA ALA A 216 -19.76 12.40 -25.80
C ALA A 216 -19.85 11.27 -26.84
N GLN A 217 -19.05 10.21 -26.71
CA GLN A 217 -19.08 9.04 -27.60
C GLN A 217 -20.41 8.29 -27.58
N GLN A 218 -21.15 8.39 -26.50
CA GLN A 218 -22.49 7.79 -26.34
C GLN A 218 -23.62 8.71 -26.75
N GLY A 219 -23.34 9.95 -27.18
CA GLY A 219 -24.36 10.95 -27.56
C GLY A 219 -25.18 11.47 -26.39
N MET A 220 -24.60 11.46 -25.15
CA MET A 220 -25.30 11.79 -23.91
C MET A 220 -24.98 13.20 -23.38
N ASN A 221 -24.43 14.09 -24.23
CA ASN A 221 -24.01 15.43 -23.80
C ASN A 221 -25.16 16.28 -23.23
N GLU A 222 -26.39 16.11 -23.71
CA GLU A 222 -27.56 16.87 -23.25
C GLU A 222 -27.93 16.59 -21.79
N VAL A 223 -27.62 15.38 -21.32
CA VAL A 223 -27.92 14.94 -19.94
C VAL A 223 -26.67 14.92 -19.04
N LYS A 224 -25.51 15.28 -19.56
CA LYS A 224 -24.23 15.26 -18.84
C LYS A 224 -24.28 16.01 -17.51
N SER A 225 -24.97 17.15 -17.47
CA SER A 225 -25.11 17.95 -16.24
C SER A 225 -25.89 17.27 -15.12
N GLN A 226 -26.63 16.21 -15.45
CA GLN A 226 -27.40 15.40 -14.49
C GLN A 226 -26.60 14.19 -14.00
N MET A 227 -25.39 13.97 -14.53
CA MET A 227 -24.53 12.85 -14.19
C MET A 227 -23.42 13.31 -13.24
N MET A 228 -23.07 12.45 -12.30
CA MET A 228 -21.89 12.63 -11.46
C MET A 228 -20.65 12.10 -12.19
N ASN A 229 -19.61 12.93 -12.31
CA ASN A 229 -18.29 12.49 -12.74
C ASN A 229 -17.48 12.07 -11.51
N PRO A 230 -17.25 10.76 -11.28
CA PRO A 230 -16.55 10.28 -10.10
C PRO A 230 -15.03 10.49 -10.16
N LEU A 231 -14.50 10.95 -11.30
CA LEU A 231 -13.08 11.10 -11.55
C LEU A 231 -12.60 12.57 -11.54
N LYS A 232 -13.48 13.53 -11.82
CA LYS A 232 -13.12 14.95 -11.85
C LYS A 232 -12.49 15.36 -10.51
N ASN A 233 -11.28 15.92 -10.55
CA ASN A 233 -10.56 16.38 -9.35
C ASN A 233 -10.30 15.31 -8.28
N LEU A 234 -10.58 14.02 -8.57
CA LEU A 234 -10.23 12.93 -7.66
C LEU A 234 -8.73 12.98 -7.40
N THR A 235 -8.37 13.11 -6.13
CA THR A 235 -6.99 13.22 -5.68
C THR A 235 -6.68 12.10 -4.70
N PHE A 236 -5.56 11.40 -4.92
CA PHE A 236 -5.12 10.33 -4.05
C PHE A 236 -3.60 10.32 -3.92
N GLY A 237 -3.13 10.03 -2.75
CA GLY A 237 -1.71 10.06 -2.41
C GLY A 237 -1.52 10.05 -0.92
N GLY A 238 -0.45 10.70 -0.46
CA GLY A 238 -0.17 10.72 0.96
C GLY A 238 1.16 11.32 1.31
N THR A 239 1.62 10.96 2.49
CA THR A 239 2.94 11.37 2.98
C THR A 239 3.69 10.20 3.58
N LEU A 240 5.00 10.12 3.26
CA LEU A 240 5.96 9.18 3.85
C LEU A 240 6.88 9.94 4.79
N PHE A 241 7.08 9.44 5.99
CA PHE A 241 7.99 10.05 6.98
C PHE A 241 8.52 9.06 8.01
N GLY A 242 9.63 9.44 8.64
CA GLY A 242 10.19 8.79 9.84
C GLY A 242 10.93 9.84 10.66
N GLU A 243 10.89 9.74 12.01
CA GLU A 243 11.48 10.77 12.88
C GLU A 243 12.99 10.92 12.72
N ASN A 244 13.67 9.82 12.39
CA ASN A 244 15.13 9.77 12.21
C ASN A 244 15.57 9.87 10.74
N LEU A 245 14.63 10.06 9.80
CA LEU A 245 14.93 10.14 8.38
C LEU A 245 15.22 11.57 7.94
N GLU A 246 16.19 11.72 7.04
CA GLU A 246 16.52 12.98 6.38
C GLU A 246 16.66 12.73 4.87
N PHE A 247 16.24 13.69 4.05
CA PHE A 247 16.35 13.58 2.59
C PHE A 247 17.81 13.51 2.15
N ALA A 248 18.11 12.54 1.29
CA ALA A 248 19.47 12.24 0.83
C ALA A 248 19.64 12.33 -0.70
N GLY A 249 18.68 12.93 -1.41
CA GLY A 249 18.76 13.14 -2.86
C GLY A 249 17.78 12.29 -3.66
N THR A 250 17.85 12.40 -4.99
CA THR A 250 17.08 11.63 -5.95
C THR A 250 17.98 10.79 -6.83
N ALA A 251 17.42 9.74 -7.44
CA ALA A 251 18.10 8.97 -8.50
C ALA A 251 17.05 8.38 -9.44
N ASP A 252 17.41 8.29 -10.71
CA ASP A 252 16.59 7.61 -11.73
C ASP A 252 17.18 6.22 -11.97
N ASP A 253 16.30 5.22 -12.17
CA ASP A 253 16.71 3.83 -12.40
C ASP A 253 15.56 3.07 -13.09
N VAL A 254 15.76 1.79 -13.39
CA VAL A 254 14.80 0.90 -14.05
C VAL A 254 14.56 -0.32 -13.18
N TYR A 255 13.29 -0.71 -13.02
CA TYR A 255 12.92 -1.98 -12.40
C TYR A 255 11.85 -2.68 -13.23
N ALA A 256 12.07 -3.96 -13.53
CA ALA A 256 11.14 -4.77 -14.32
C ALA A 256 10.73 -4.10 -15.66
N GLY A 257 11.66 -3.37 -16.30
CA GLY A 257 11.44 -2.65 -17.54
C GLY A 257 10.65 -1.33 -17.40
N THR A 258 10.44 -0.86 -16.18
CA THR A 258 9.78 0.41 -15.88
C THR A 258 10.76 1.42 -15.32
N ASP A 259 10.93 2.54 -16.03
CA ASP A 259 11.72 3.69 -15.54
C ASP A 259 11.04 4.32 -14.33
N TYR A 260 11.82 4.66 -13.31
CA TYR A 260 11.31 5.34 -12.13
C TYR A 260 12.30 6.37 -11.59
N ARG A 261 11.79 7.33 -10.82
CA ARG A 261 12.57 8.21 -9.98
C ARG A 261 12.41 7.83 -8.52
N ALA A 262 13.51 7.78 -7.79
CA ALA A 262 13.55 7.53 -6.36
C ALA A 262 13.85 8.82 -5.59
N TRP A 263 13.08 9.10 -4.55
CA TRP A 263 13.38 10.08 -3.50
C TRP A 263 13.97 9.33 -2.32
N LYS A 264 15.24 9.59 -2.05
CA LYS A 264 16.03 8.87 -1.05
C LYS A 264 16.00 9.59 0.28
N PHE A 265 15.76 8.81 1.34
CA PHE A 265 15.93 9.24 2.72
C PHE A 265 16.93 8.33 3.40
N ARG A 266 17.64 8.88 4.37
CA ARG A 266 18.60 8.14 5.17
C ARG A 266 18.41 8.50 6.64
N SER A 267 18.55 7.52 7.54
CA SER A 267 18.53 7.82 8.96
C SER A 267 19.71 8.72 9.33
N SER A 268 19.44 9.80 10.07
CA SER A 268 20.48 10.78 10.50
C SER A 268 21.55 10.14 11.39
N LYS A 269 21.17 9.05 12.08
CA LYS A 269 22.06 8.20 12.88
C LYS A 269 21.60 6.75 12.83
N ALA A 270 22.53 5.83 12.98
CA ALA A 270 22.19 4.41 13.15
C ALA A 270 21.35 4.22 14.41
N ALA A 271 20.32 3.38 14.34
CA ALA A 271 19.38 3.15 15.42
C ALA A 271 19.04 1.67 15.59
N ARG A 272 18.68 1.26 16.80
CA ARG A 272 18.16 -0.10 17.06
C ARG A 272 16.68 -0.25 16.69
N LYS A 273 15.98 0.86 16.60
CA LYS A 273 14.57 0.91 16.23
C LYS A 273 14.35 2.07 15.25
N GLU A 274 13.66 1.77 14.18
CA GLU A 274 13.20 2.77 13.21
C GLU A 274 11.71 2.55 12.96
N HIS A 275 10.96 3.63 12.80
CA HIS A 275 9.55 3.56 12.49
C HIS A 275 9.25 4.50 11.31
N ILE A 276 8.77 3.90 10.23
CA ILE A 276 8.39 4.59 9.01
C ILE A 276 6.87 4.53 8.90
N CYS A 277 6.25 5.67 8.64
CA CYS A 277 4.82 5.78 8.42
C CYS A 277 4.53 6.27 7.02
N ILE A 278 3.47 5.73 6.41
CA ILE A 278 2.87 6.25 5.19
C ILE A 278 1.41 6.52 5.51
N VAL A 279 1.02 7.79 5.53
CA VAL A 279 -0.38 8.21 5.71
C VAL A 279 -0.95 8.49 4.34
N LEU A 280 -2.09 7.86 4.01
CA LEU A 280 -2.74 7.98 2.71
C LEU A 280 -4.06 8.75 2.83
N HIS A 281 -4.39 9.51 1.79
CA HIS A 281 -5.67 10.20 1.67
C HIS A 281 -6.18 10.07 0.24
N THR A 282 -7.49 9.84 0.09
CA THR A 282 -8.18 9.78 -1.21
C THR A 282 -9.48 10.52 -1.05
N ASP A 283 -9.68 11.57 -1.83
CA ASP A 283 -10.89 12.38 -1.79
C ASP A 283 -11.12 13.08 -3.13
N GLN A 284 -12.36 13.45 -3.39
CA GLN A 284 -12.77 14.25 -4.54
C GLN A 284 -13.12 15.65 -4.05
N THR A 285 -12.17 16.59 -4.18
CA THR A 285 -12.28 17.96 -3.67
C THR A 285 -12.18 18.98 -4.80
N GLU A 286 -12.81 20.12 -4.63
CA GLU A 286 -12.75 21.19 -5.66
C GLU A 286 -11.33 21.78 -5.76
N THR A 287 -10.62 21.90 -4.63
CA THR A 287 -9.25 22.42 -4.60
C THR A 287 -8.26 21.39 -4.01
N ILE A 288 -6.98 21.59 -4.30
CA ILE A 288 -5.93 20.75 -3.73
C ILE A 288 -5.72 21.05 -2.24
N GLU A 289 -5.94 22.29 -1.83
CA GLU A 289 -5.82 22.72 -0.44
C GLU A 289 -6.82 22.00 0.47
N GLU A 290 -8.03 21.75 0.00
CA GLU A 290 -9.04 20.96 0.72
C GLU A 290 -8.58 19.51 0.91
N TRP A 291 -8.00 18.92 -0.14
CA TRP A 291 -7.44 17.58 -0.07
C TRP A 291 -6.24 17.51 0.90
N GLU A 292 -5.32 18.48 0.82
CA GLU A 292 -4.19 18.60 1.73
C GLU A 292 -4.64 18.74 3.19
N GLN A 293 -5.71 19.46 3.45
CA GLN A 293 -6.29 19.61 4.79
C GLN A 293 -6.82 18.27 5.32
N GLY A 294 -7.45 17.44 4.47
CA GLY A 294 -7.87 16.08 4.79
C GLY A 294 -6.69 15.21 5.17
N LEU A 295 -5.62 15.23 4.37
CA LEU A 295 -4.37 14.51 4.65
C LEU A 295 -3.71 14.99 5.96
N GLN A 296 -3.67 16.31 6.18
CA GLN A 296 -3.13 16.89 7.41
C GLN A 296 -3.90 16.44 8.65
N THR A 297 -5.22 16.34 8.55
CA THR A 297 -6.06 15.83 9.65
C THR A 297 -5.70 14.38 10.00
N ALA A 298 -5.52 13.53 8.98
CA ALA A 298 -5.08 12.15 9.19
C ALA A 298 -3.65 12.08 9.79
N LEU A 299 -2.75 12.95 9.35
CA LEU A 299 -1.38 13.04 9.85
C LEU A 299 -1.32 13.50 11.31
N GLN A 300 -2.10 14.52 11.69
CA GLN A 300 -2.13 15.06 13.07
C GLN A 300 -2.54 14.00 14.10
N ARG A 301 -3.33 13.02 13.69
CA ARG A 301 -3.71 11.92 14.59
C ARG A 301 -2.51 11.11 15.05
N ILE A 302 -1.58 10.78 14.14
CA ILE A 302 -0.42 9.92 14.44
C ILE A 302 0.82 10.73 14.82
N ALA A 303 0.95 11.92 14.28
CA ALA A 303 2.08 12.82 14.53
C ALA A 303 1.60 14.21 15.00
N PRO A 304 0.93 14.30 16.17
CA PRO A 304 0.48 15.58 16.70
C PRO A 304 1.68 16.50 16.91
N LYS A 305 1.57 17.74 16.42
CA LYS A 305 2.65 18.75 16.46
C LYS A 305 3.95 18.28 15.77
N GLY A 306 3.84 17.40 14.78
CA GLY A 306 4.97 16.89 14.00
C GLY A 306 5.83 15.85 14.73
N LYS A 307 5.36 15.30 15.85
CA LYS A 307 6.02 14.23 16.61
C LYS A 307 5.18 12.97 16.62
N VAL A 308 5.78 11.85 16.26
CA VAL A 308 5.08 10.55 16.22
C VAL A 308 4.64 10.14 17.63
N SER A 309 3.36 9.78 17.77
CA SER A 309 2.78 9.36 19.03
C SER A 309 2.91 7.84 19.23
N SER A 310 3.93 7.40 19.94
CA SER A 310 4.09 5.98 20.28
C SER A 310 2.86 5.39 20.99
N LYS A 311 2.16 6.18 21.80
CA LYS A 311 0.93 5.77 22.48
C LYS A 311 -0.18 5.46 21.48
N THR A 312 -0.36 6.34 20.49
CA THR A 312 -1.35 6.14 19.41
C THR A 312 -1.04 4.89 18.60
N ILE A 313 0.22 4.72 18.19
CA ILE A 313 0.67 3.54 17.43
C ILE A 313 0.38 2.24 18.18
N ILE A 314 0.72 2.16 19.46
CA ILE A 314 0.49 0.97 20.29
C ILE A 314 -1.01 0.67 20.38
N GLN A 315 -1.84 1.69 20.55
CA GLN A 315 -3.29 1.54 20.62
C GLN A 315 -3.87 1.06 19.28
N ASP A 316 -3.48 1.67 18.17
CA ASP A 316 -3.94 1.34 16.84
C ASP A 316 -3.53 -0.08 16.43
N LYS A 317 -2.29 -0.47 16.74
CA LYS A 317 -1.81 -1.85 16.52
C LYS A 317 -2.63 -2.87 17.31
N LYS A 318 -2.98 -2.55 18.56
CA LYS A 318 -3.85 -3.40 19.39
C LYS A 318 -5.26 -3.50 18.81
N GLN A 319 -5.85 -2.39 18.35
CA GLN A 319 -7.18 -2.36 17.74
C GLN A 319 -7.20 -3.15 16.43
N THR A 320 -6.21 -2.95 15.56
CA THR A 320 -6.04 -3.69 14.31
C THR A 320 -5.95 -5.21 14.55
N ARG A 321 -5.13 -5.65 15.50
CA ARG A 321 -5.03 -7.07 15.87
C ARG A 321 -6.36 -7.61 16.42
N SER A 322 -7.04 -6.85 17.25
CA SER A 322 -8.35 -7.23 17.79
C SER A 322 -9.38 -7.39 16.67
N TRP A 323 -9.36 -6.49 15.68
CA TRP A 323 -10.23 -6.58 14.51
C TRP A 323 -9.97 -7.84 13.71
N TRP A 324 -8.70 -8.16 13.38
CA TRP A 324 -8.34 -9.38 12.66
C TRP A 324 -8.73 -10.64 13.43
N ASN A 325 -8.51 -10.67 14.72
CA ASN A 325 -8.94 -11.79 15.56
C ASN A 325 -10.47 -11.98 15.50
N SER A 326 -11.25 -10.91 15.61
CA SER A 326 -12.71 -10.93 15.49
C SER A 326 -13.18 -11.34 14.09
N PHE A 327 -12.46 -10.87 13.04
CA PHE A 327 -12.72 -11.24 11.65
C PHE A 327 -12.60 -12.76 11.45
N TRP A 328 -11.58 -13.38 11.99
CA TRP A 328 -11.37 -14.83 11.88
C TRP A 328 -12.40 -15.65 12.68
N GLN A 329 -12.85 -15.15 13.81
CA GLN A 329 -13.87 -15.82 14.62
C GLN A 329 -15.26 -15.91 13.95
N ARG A 330 -15.55 -15.05 12.98
CA ARG A 330 -16.87 -15.02 12.31
C ARG A 330 -17.12 -16.22 11.40
N SER A 331 -16.08 -16.76 10.78
CA SER A 331 -16.17 -17.85 9.82
C SER A 331 -14.81 -18.49 9.59
N PHE A 332 -14.78 -19.78 9.54
CA PHE A 332 -13.61 -20.57 9.15
C PHE A 332 -14.07 -21.93 8.58
N ILE A 333 -13.22 -22.52 7.77
CA ILE A 333 -13.41 -23.87 7.26
C ILE A 333 -12.13 -24.63 7.54
N GLU A 334 -12.27 -25.79 8.18
CA GLU A 334 -11.16 -26.71 8.45
C GLU A 334 -11.45 -28.05 7.79
N ALA A 335 -10.43 -28.66 7.22
CA ALA A 335 -10.51 -30.02 6.68
C ALA A 335 -9.14 -30.67 6.70
N ASP A 336 -9.14 -31.99 6.76
CA ASP A 336 -7.95 -32.83 6.75
C ASP A 336 -7.66 -33.44 5.38
N GLY A 337 -6.50 -34.07 5.24
CA GLY A 337 -6.09 -34.78 4.03
C GLY A 337 -5.98 -33.83 2.82
N GLU A 338 -6.48 -34.28 1.68
CA GLU A 338 -6.43 -33.52 0.42
C GLU A 338 -7.28 -32.25 0.44
N ALA A 339 -8.38 -32.26 1.18
CA ALA A 339 -9.24 -31.09 1.34
C ALA A 339 -8.57 -29.92 2.06
N LYS A 340 -7.46 -30.16 2.74
CA LYS A 340 -6.65 -29.12 3.39
C LYS A 340 -6.17 -28.04 2.40
N LYS A 341 -5.90 -28.38 1.14
CA LYS A 341 -5.57 -27.38 0.09
C LYS A 341 -6.72 -26.42 -0.18
N ILE A 342 -7.95 -26.93 -0.21
CA ILE A 342 -9.16 -26.13 -0.47
C ILE A 342 -9.38 -25.16 0.68
N THR A 343 -9.30 -25.65 1.93
CA THR A 343 -9.47 -24.80 3.11
C THR A 343 -8.38 -23.76 3.26
N ARG A 344 -7.14 -24.09 2.87
CA ARG A 344 -6.04 -23.11 2.80
C ARG A 344 -6.34 -22.01 1.79
N ASN A 345 -6.78 -22.36 0.56
CA ASN A 345 -7.13 -21.37 -0.47
C ASN A 345 -8.29 -20.48 -0.01
N TYR A 346 -9.31 -21.05 0.63
CA TYR A 346 -10.40 -20.29 1.23
C TYR A 346 -9.86 -19.28 2.27
N THR A 347 -8.98 -19.71 3.16
CA THR A 347 -8.39 -18.85 4.18
C THR A 347 -7.59 -17.69 3.58
N LEU A 348 -6.74 -17.97 2.57
CA LEU A 348 -5.94 -16.93 1.90
C LEU A 348 -6.81 -15.95 1.12
N PHE A 349 -7.82 -16.45 0.38
CA PHE A 349 -8.76 -15.61 -0.33
C PHE A 349 -9.55 -14.71 0.64
N ARG A 350 -10.02 -15.28 1.74
CA ARG A 350 -10.72 -14.53 2.79
C ARG A 350 -9.83 -13.44 3.43
N TYR A 351 -8.54 -13.73 3.64
CA TYR A 351 -7.58 -12.72 4.09
C TYR A 351 -7.52 -11.52 3.12
N MET A 352 -7.39 -11.81 1.82
CA MET A 352 -7.33 -10.76 0.79
C MET A 352 -8.61 -9.91 0.76
N LEU A 353 -9.79 -10.51 0.95
CA LEU A 353 -11.05 -9.77 1.10
C LEU A 353 -11.06 -8.91 2.37
N GLY A 354 -10.52 -9.44 3.48
CA GLY A 354 -10.38 -8.70 4.73
C GLY A 354 -9.50 -7.46 4.60
N CYS A 355 -8.52 -7.47 3.69
CA CYS A 355 -7.67 -6.30 3.43
C CYS A 355 -8.44 -5.11 2.83
N ASN A 356 -9.64 -5.31 2.26
CA ASN A 356 -10.50 -4.25 1.73
C ASN A 356 -11.85 -4.15 2.48
N ALA A 357 -11.92 -4.58 3.72
CA ALA A 357 -13.19 -4.71 4.46
C ALA A 357 -13.88 -3.37 4.79
N TYR A 358 -13.14 -2.27 4.80
CA TYR A 358 -13.64 -0.91 5.06
C TYR A 358 -13.49 0.04 3.88
N GLY A 359 -13.13 -0.47 2.70
CA GLY A 359 -13.10 0.33 1.50
C GLY A 359 -14.49 0.84 1.12
N SER A 360 -14.60 2.12 0.78
CA SER A 360 -15.81 2.72 0.22
C SER A 360 -16.04 2.34 -1.24
N VAL A 361 -15.04 1.73 -1.88
CA VAL A 361 -15.04 1.30 -3.28
C VAL A 361 -14.91 -0.22 -3.32
N PRO A 362 -15.68 -0.92 -4.18
CA PRO A 362 -15.57 -2.36 -4.35
C PRO A 362 -14.15 -2.78 -4.73
N THR A 363 -13.76 -3.98 -4.30
CA THR A 363 -12.49 -4.58 -4.72
C THR A 363 -12.47 -4.74 -6.23
N LYS A 364 -11.42 -4.24 -6.87
CA LYS A 364 -11.29 -4.34 -8.32
C LYS A 364 -11.13 -5.81 -8.75
N PHE A 365 -11.80 -6.18 -9.82
CA PHE A 365 -11.60 -7.48 -10.49
C PHE A 365 -10.15 -7.63 -11.00
N ASN A 366 -9.63 -8.83 -11.05
CA ASN A 366 -8.25 -9.16 -11.46
C ASN A 366 -7.15 -8.48 -10.63
N GLY A 367 -6.94 -9.00 -9.45
CA GLY A 367 -5.79 -8.70 -8.61
C GLY A 367 -6.03 -7.64 -7.54
N GLY A 368 -7.09 -6.84 -7.66
CA GLY A 368 -7.44 -5.87 -6.62
C GLY A 368 -6.26 -5.00 -6.21
N LEU A 369 -5.90 -5.07 -4.92
CA LEU A 369 -4.79 -4.31 -4.34
C LEU A 369 -3.40 -4.96 -4.54
N PHE A 370 -3.35 -6.24 -4.98
CA PHE A 370 -2.14 -7.06 -4.91
C PHE A 370 -1.53 -7.41 -6.27
N THR A 371 -1.69 -6.56 -7.27
CA THR A 371 -1.00 -6.71 -8.55
C THR A 371 0.48 -6.39 -8.42
N PHE A 372 1.30 -6.99 -9.29
CA PHE A 372 2.74 -6.78 -9.39
C PHE A 372 3.13 -6.61 -10.88
N ASP A 373 4.41 -6.52 -11.18
CA ASP A 373 4.91 -6.26 -12.53
C ASP A 373 4.46 -7.35 -13.52
N PRO A 374 3.73 -6.99 -14.58
CA PRO A 374 3.15 -7.95 -15.50
C PRO A 374 4.18 -8.72 -16.33
N CYS A 375 5.38 -8.18 -16.54
CA CYS A 375 6.46 -8.85 -17.25
C CYS A 375 6.91 -10.17 -16.60
N HIS A 376 6.69 -10.34 -15.30
CA HIS A 376 6.98 -11.60 -14.61
C HIS A 376 5.95 -12.71 -14.87
N VAL A 377 4.80 -12.37 -15.46
CA VAL A 377 3.77 -13.32 -15.89
C VAL A 377 3.84 -13.57 -17.39
N ASP A 378 4.10 -12.52 -18.17
CA ASP A 378 4.22 -12.56 -19.62
C ASP A 378 5.25 -11.49 -20.06
N GLU A 379 6.43 -11.92 -20.47
CA GLU A 379 7.54 -11.06 -20.90
C GLU A 379 7.18 -10.05 -21.98
N LYS A 380 6.13 -10.34 -22.77
CA LYS A 380 5.63 -9.41 -23.80
C LYS A 380 4.85 -8.23 -23.22
N GLN A 381 4.52 -8.26 -21.95
CA GLN A 381 3.77 -7.24 -21.26
C GLN A 381 4.71 -6.36 -20.41
N SER A 382 5.59 -5.60 -21.06
CA SER A 382 6.48 -4.63 -20.44
C SER A 382 5.73 -3.35 -20.01
N PHE A 383 4.66 -3.51 -19.22
CA PHE A 383 3.86 -2.42 -18.67
C PHE A 383 4.27 -2.12 -17.22
N THR A 384 3.77 -1.01 -16.68
CA THR A 384 4.01 -0.66 -15.29
C THR A 384 3.28 -1.60 -14.33
N PRO A 385 3.62 -1.60 -13.04
CA PRO A 385 2.91 -2.39 -12.03
C PRO A 385 1.45 -1.95 -11.80
N ASP A 386 1.01 -0.84 -12.42
CA ASP A 386 -0.41 -0.45 -12.44
C ASP A 386 -1.25 -1.32 -13.38
N TYR A 387 -0.61 -1.97 -14.36
CA TYR A 387 -1.32 -2.72 -15.39
C TYR A 387 -2.06 -3.94 -14.86
N ARG A 388 -3.27 -4.12 -15.34
CA ARG A 388 -4.12 -5.29 -15.08
C ARG A 388 -4.77 -5.76 -16.36
N LYS A 389 -4.46 -6.96 -16.77
CA LYS A 389 -5.18 -7.58 -17.90
C LYS A 389 -6.66 -7.75 -17.53
N TRP A 390 -7.59 -7.36 -18.40
CA TRP A 390 -9.04 -7.41 -18.18
C TRP A 390 -9.57 -6.45 -17.12
N GLY A 391 -8.78 -5.51 -16.73
CA GLY A 391 -9.11 -4.59 -15.67
C GLY A 391 -9.63 -3.26 -16.16
N GLY A 392 -10.67 -3.21 -16.98
CA GLY A 392 -11.40 -1.96 -17.22
C GLY A 392 -11.77 -1.28 -15.91
N GLY A 393 -12.02 0.01 -15.92
CA GLY A 393 -12.25 0.86 -14.75
C GLY A 393 -13.06 0.25 -13.61
N THR A 394 -14.02 0.93 -13.13
CA THR A 394 -14.89 0.44 -12.07
C THR A 394 -15.53 -0.88 -12.46
N MET A 395 -14.97 -1.95 -11.99
CA MET A 395 -15.65 -3.21 -12.08
C MET A 395 -16.34 -3.51 -10.78
N THR A 396 -17.54 -3.63 -10.92
CA THR A 396 -18.38 -4.35 -10.02
C THR A 396 -17.84 -5.74 -9.76
N ALA A 397 -17.75 -6.10 -8.55
CA ALA A 397 -17.66 -7.49 -8.13
C ALA A 397 -18.91 -8.25 -8.54
#